data_053eb0430ae736573258b5c4649130dc
#
_entry.id   053eb0430ae736573258b5c4649130dc
#
_cell.length_a   1.000
_cell.length_b   1.000
_cell.length_c   1.000
_cell.angle_alpha   90.00
_cell.angle_beta   90.00
_cell.angle_gamma   90.00
#
_symmetry.space_group_name_H-M   'P 1'
#
loop_
_entity.id
_entity.type
_entity.pdbx_description
1 polymer ?
#
loop_
_entity_poly.entity_id
_entity_poly.type
_entity_poly.pdbx_seq_one_letter_code
_entity_poly.pdbx_strand_id
1 'polypeptide(L)'
;MPKTFYLTTAIDYTNGAPHIGHAYEKILADVIARYHRLKGEEVFYLTGVDQHGQKVQQSAEKAGIAPQQFVDEITAKFIALWDKLDVRYDRWAATTDPVHKTCVQGILQRLYDEKQIYKDKQEGYYSVRQEQFLTDKERDPDGEFGPEWGQVEHRTEENYYFKLEPHKEWLLGYLRAHPDCVTPDFRQTELINADEKLSGDLCISRPKSRLSWGIELLFDSAYVTYVWFDALTNYISFVGYDPSISSFSLQPSTFQEKWPALHIIGKDILIPAHGIYWPIMLHALGFPDEQMPKFLVHGWWNISGAKMSKSLGNVIDPDSLADKYGAEALRYYLMSDIVTGKDSDFEERRLIELYNSDLANSLGNLLNRTLSMAGKYRNGQVLGPGRLNPEPGMAEGERWNLGQQLNVVSGLAVVANKEASGAGFDIHDVIGVLNHWTTQCNTLVEVAAPWKLVKDDSRASDLNAVLYCLAESLRIIAILILPALPKAAHGIFDQLNWKMEPELAGKEARFSLADAEWGKLPDGHIVGKPTPLFPRIETSPEG
;
A
#
# COMPACT_ATOMS: atom_id res chain seq x y z
N MET A 1 20.53 5.78 16.72
CA MET A 1 20.40 5.54 15.27
C MET A 1 19.10 6.17 14.82
N PRO A 2 18.94 6.62 13.59
CA PRO A 2 17.63 7.08 13.13
C PRO A 2 16.65 5.91 13.25
N LYS A 3 15.41 6.21 13.66
CA LYS A 3 14.35 5.20 13.80
C LYS A 3 13.95 4.68 12.42
N THR A 4 13.83 3.36 12.28
CA THR A 4 13.35 2.74 11.04
C THR A 4 11.87 3.07 10.83
N PHE A 5 11.49 3.48 9.63
CA PHE A 5 10.09 3.59 9.23
C PHE A 5 9.55 2.17 9.00
N TYR A 6 8.75 1.70 9.94
CA TYR A 6 8.15 0.38 9.87
C TYR A 6 6.72 0.48 9.34
N LEU A 7 6.49 -0.13 8.18
CA LEU A 7 5.15 -0.24 7.65
C LEU A 7 4.77 -1.69 7.38
N THR A 8 3.48 -1.98 7.49
CA THR A 8 2.92 -3.30 7.25
C THR A 8 1.67 -3.23 6.41
N THR A 9 1.33 -4.32 5.73
CA THR A 9 -0.02 -4.57 5.24
C THR A 9 -0.70 -5.63 6.10
N ALA A 10 -2.01 -5.80 5.92
CA ALA A 10 -2.65 -7.02 6.35
C ALA A 10 -1.96 -8.24 5.71
N ILE A 11 -1.89 -9.35 6.46
CA ILE A 11 -1.50 -10.64 5.91
C ILE A 11 -2.69 -11.29 5.21
N ASP A 12 -2.47 -11.80 4.00
CA ASP A 12 -3.55 -12.27 3.13
C ASP A 12 -4.02 -13.67 3.52
N TYR A 13 -5.33 -13.86 3.64
CA TYR A 13 -5.89 -15.15 4.02
C TYR A 13 -5.81 -16.17 2.88
N THR A 14 -5.10 -17.29 3.10
CA THR A 14 -4.77 -18.30 2.07
C THR A 14 -5.92 -19.25 1.71
N ASN A 15 -7.15 -18.78 1.73
CA ASN A 15 -8.32 -19.56 1.32
C ASN A 15 -8.57 -19.56 -0.19
N GLY A 16 -7.72 -18.91 -0.97
CA GLY A 16 -7.78 -18.83 -2.44
C GLY A 16 -6.79 -17.82 -3.03
N ALA A 17 -6.74 -17.78 -4.37
CA ALA A 17 -5.83 -16.91 -5.12
C ALA A 17 -6.00 -15.41 -4.81
N PRO A 18 -4.94 -14.60 -5.01
CA PRO A 18 -5.01 -13.15 -4.85
C PRO A 18 -5.98 -12.50 -5.86
N HIS A 19 -6.50 -11.32 -5.52
CA HIS A 19 -7.36 -10.52 -6.37
C HIS A 19 -6.91 -9.05 -6.36
N ILE A 20 -7.55 -8.20 -7.18
CA ILE A 20 -7.14 -6.80 -7.37
C ILE A 20 -7.14 -5.99 -6.06
N GLY A 21 -8.00 -6.30 -5.09
CA GLY A 21 -7.97 -5.65 -3.77
C GLY A 21 -6.69 -5.91 -2.99
N HIS A 22 -6.18 -7.16 -3.03
CA HIS A 22 -4.87 -7.48 -2.46
C HIS A 22 -3.74 -6.74 -3.20
N ALA A 23 -3.80 -6.72 -4.55
CA ALA A 23 -2.80 -6.02 -5.36
C ALA A 23 -2.77 -4.52 -5.04
N TYR A 24 -3.93 -3.89 -4.88
CA TYR A 24 -4.03 -2.48 -4.50
C TYR A 24 -3.32 -2.19 -3.17
N GLU A 25 -3.63 -2.96 -2.13
CA GLU A 25 -3.03 -2.78 -0.79
C GLU A 25 -1.51 -2.92 -0.83
N LYS A 26 -0.99 -3.95 -1.50
CA LYS A 26 0.45 -4.21 -1.57
C LYS A 26 1.19 -3.18 -2.41
N ILE A 27 0.59 -2.72 -3.52
CA ILE A 27 1.16 -1.65 -4.34
C ILE A 27 1.15 -0.32 -3.57
N LEU A 28 0.05 0.02 -2.86
CA LEU A 28 -0.02 1.22 -2.04
C LEU A 28 1.09 1.24 -0.98
N ALA A 29 1.28 0.12 -0.29
CA ALA A 29 2.34 -0.02 0.70
C ALA A 29 3.74 0.09 0.08
N ASP A 30 3.96 -0.54 -1.07
CA ASP A 30 5.23 -0.46 -1.80
C ASP A 30 5.54 0.97 -2.25
N VAL A 31 4.54 1.70 -2.75
CA VAL A 31 4.70 3.12 -3.13
C VAL A 31 5.11 3.97 -1.93
N ILE A 32 4.49 3.79 -0.78
CA ILE A 32 4.84 4.49 0.46
C ILE A 32 6.25 4.09 0.91
N ALA A 33 6.57 2.80 0.90
CA ALA A 33 7.92 2.32 1.27
C ALA A 33 9.01 2.91 0.37
N ARG A 34 8.80 2.91 -0.95
CA ARG A 34 9.74 3.50 -1.93
C ARG A 34 9.90 5.01 -1.73
N TYR A 35 8.81 5.71 -1.43
CA TYR A 35 8.87 7.14 -1.13
C TYR A 35 9.73 7.45 0.11
N HIS A 36 9.54 6.70 1.20
CA HIS A 36 10.36 6.85 2.41
C HIS A 36 11.84 6.50 2.17
N ARG A 37 12.12 5.46 1.37
CA ARG A 37 13.49 5.15 0.93
C ARG A 37 14.08 6.27 0.08
N LEU A 38 13.27 6.90 -0.79
CA LEU A 38 13.68 8.05 -1.60
C LEU A 38 14.01 9.28 -0.73
N LYS A 39 13.34 9.46 0.41
CA LYS A 39 13.69 10.46 1.44
C LYS A 39 15.01 10.14 2.15
N GLY A 40 15.58 8.96 1.96
CA GLY A 40 16.78 8.50 2.66
C GLY A 40 16.51 7.89 4.02
N GLU A 41 15.28 7.54 4.34
CA GLU A 41 14.90 6.87 5.57
C GLU A 41 15.19 5.36 5.49
N GLU A 42 15.59 4.75 6.60
CA GLU A 42 15.63 3.30 6.72
C GLU A 42 14.18 2.79 6.82
N VAL A 43 13.81 1.86 5.94
CA VAL A 43 12.45 1.34 5.84
C VAL A 43 12.44 -0.17 6.09
N PHE A 44 11.44 -0.63 6.83
CA PHE A 44 11.15 -2.06 6.97
C PHE A 44 9.69 -2.31 6.60
N TYR A 45 9.47 -2.97 5.48
CA TYR A 45 8.14 -3.32 4.98
C TYR A 45 7.85 -4.81 5.22
N LEU A 46 6.86 -5.10 6.07
CA LEU A 46 6.36 -6.43 6.38
C LEU A 46 5.04 -6.68 5.66
N THR A 47 4.95 -7.79 4.94
CA THR A 47 3.71 -8.33 4.37
C THR A 47 3.73 -9.84 4.47
N GLY A 48 2.63 -10.52 4.14
CA GLY A 48 2.61 -11.97 4.20
C GLY A 48 1.24 -12.59 4.05
N VAL A 49 1.10 -13.79 4.64
CA VAL A 49 -0.10 -14.62 4.54
C VAL A 49 -0.54 -15.16 5.89
N ASP A 50 -1.86 -15.18 6.07
CA ASP A 50 -2.51 -15.92 7.14
C ASP A 50 -2.87 -17.32 6.64
N GLN A 51 -2.24 -18.31 7.26
CA GLN A 51 -2.30 -19.71 6.81
C GLN A 51 -3.12 -20.63 7.72
N HIS A 52 -3.61 -20.13 8.86
CA HIS A 52 -4.41 -20.90 9.80
C HIS A 52 -5.92 -20.68 9.62
N GLY A 53 -6.72 -21.47 10.31
CA GLY A 53 -8.16 -21.29 10.40
C GLY A 53 -9.00 -22.34 9.70
N GLN A 54 -10.30 -22.32 10.01
CA GLN A 54 -11.24 -23.36 9.60
C GLN A 54 -11.49 -23.37 8.09
N LYS A 55 -11.57 -22.20 7.44
CA LYS A 55 -11.78 -22.13 5.99
C LYS A 55 -10.60 -22.70 5.20
N VAL A 56 -9.38 -22.49 5.69
CA VAL A 56 -8.17 -23.08 5.11
C VAL A 56 -8.22 -24.60 5.24
N GLN A 57 -8.49 -25.11 6.45
CA GLN A 57 -8.63 -26.54 6.68
C GLN A 57 -9.69 -27.17 5.74
N GLN A 58 -10.89 -26.58 5.65
CA GLN A 58 -11.96 -27.04 4.78
C GLN A 58 -11.58 -26.99 3.29
N SER A 59 -10.84 -25.95 2.87
CA SER A 59 -10.38 -25.83 1.49
C SER A 59 -9.35 -26.91 1.14
N ALA A 60 -8.44 -27.22 2.06
CA ALA A 60 -7.47 -28.30 1.91
C ALA A 60 -8.15 -29.68 1.86
N GLU A 61 -9.11 -29.93 2.77
CA GLU A 61 -9.94 -31.14 2.78
C GLU A 61 -10.69 -31.32 1.46
N LYS A 62 -11.32 -30.25 0.96
CA LYS A 62 -12.02 -30.27 -0.34
C LYS A 62 -11.07 -30.53 -1.52
N ALA A 63 -9.83 -30.04 -1.43
CA ALA A 63 -8.79 -30.29 -2.43
C ALA A 63 -8.14 -31.68 -2.29
N GLY A 64 -8.39 -32.41 -1.18
CA GLY A 64 -7.84 -33.74 -0.91
C GLY A 64 -6.35 -33.73 -0.59
N ILE A 65 -5.80 -32.62 -0.08
CA ILE A 65 -4.38 -32.47 0.28
C ILE A 65 -4.23 -31.98 1.72
N ALA A 66 -3.02 -32.11 2.27
CA ALA A 66 -2.73 -31.62 3.62
C ALA A 66 -2.83 -30.09 3.70
N PRO A 67 -3.32 -29.50 4.83
CA PRO A 67 -3.43 -28.06 4.98
C PRO A 67 -2.11 -27.31 4.71
N GLN A 68 -0.96 -27.82 5.18
CA GLN A 68 0.34 -27.18 4.91
C GLN A 68 0.65 -27.13 3.41
N GLN A 69 0.44 -28.21 2.69
CA GLN A 69 0.65 -28.24 1.23
C GLN A 69 -0.28 -27.23 0.53
N PHE A 70 -1.55 -27.18 0.93
CA PHE A 70 -2.53 -26.25 0.37
C PHE A 70 -2.09 -24.78 0.53
N VAL A 71 -1.70 -24.39 1.75
CA VAL A 71 -1.27 -23.00 2.00
C VAL A 71 0.05 -22.66 1.34
N ASP A 72 0.97 -23.63 1.19
CA ASP A 72 2.23 -23.41 0.48
C ASP A 72 1.99 -23.14 -1.01
N GLU A 73 1.09 -23.90 -1.65
CA GLU A 73 0.70 -23.70 -3.06
C GLU A 73 0.01 -22.34 -3.29
N ILE A 74 -0.85 -21.92 -2.36
CA ILE A 74 -1.50 -20.60 -2.44
C ILE A 74 -0.49 -19.48 -2.17
N THR A 75 0.36 -19.63 -1.17
CA THR A 75 1.43 -18.67 -0.84
C THR A 75 2.34 -18.41 -2.04
N ALA A 76 2.72 -19.47 -2.77
CA ALA A 76 3.53 -19.33 -3.97
C ALA A 76 2.88 -18.43 -5.04
N LYS A 77 1.54 -18.45 -5.17
CA LYS A 77 0.80 -17.57 -6.10
C LYS A 77 0.86 -16.11 -5.65
N PHE A 78 0.74 -15.84 -4.34
CA PHE A 78 0.89 -14.49 -3.80
C PHE A 78 2.30 -13.95 -4.07
N ILE A 79 3.33 -14.70 -3.74
CA ILE A 79 4.74 -14.29 -3.95
C ILE A 79 5.00 -14.02 -5.43
N ALA A 80 4.61 -14.93 -6.33
CA ALA A 80 4.79 -14.76 -7.76
C ALA A 80 4.10 -13.50 -8.31
N LEU A 81 2.90 -13.19 -7.80
CA LEU A 81 2.20 -11.97 -8.19
C LEU A 81 2.91 -10.71 -7.67
N TRP A 82 3.38 -10.70 -6.42
CA TRP A 82 4.11 -9.54 -5.87
C TRP A 82 5.42 -9.30 -6.60
N ASP A 83 6.14 -10.35 -6.96
CA ASP A 83 7.34 -10.26 -7.81
C ASP A 83 7.01 -9.69 -9.20
N LYS A 84 5.93 -10.18 -9.85
CA LYS A 84 5.45 -9.66 -11.14
C LYS A 84 5.08 -8.19 -11.08
N LEU A 85 4.41 -7.75 -10.01
CA LEU A 85 3.99 -6.37 -9.78
C LEU A 85 5.11 -5.47 -9.23
N ASP A 86 6.32 -6.00 -9.04
CA ASP A 86 7.48 -5.30 -8.47
C ASP A 86 7.21 -4.69 -7.08
N VAL A 87 6.50 -5.44 -6.24
CA VAL A 87 6.30 -5.11 -4.82
C VAL A 87 7.52 -5.53 -4.01
N ARG A 88 8.19 -4.57 -3.34
CA ARG A 88 9.46 -4.78 -2.64
C ARG A 88 9.28 -4.71 -1.12
N TYR A 89 9.02 -5.86 -0.52
CA TYR A 89 8.96 -6.04 0.94
C TYR A 89 10.31 -6.53 1.50
N ASP A 90 10.57 -6.23 2.78
CA ASP A 90 11.82 -6.61 3.45
C ASP A 90 11.68 -7.95 4.17
N ARG A 91 10.46 -8.30 4.60
CA ARG A 91 10.19 -9.56 5.29
C ARG A 91 8.82 -10.12 4.87
N TRP A 92 8.77 -11.42 4.68
CA TRP A 92 7.56 -12.20 4.49
C TRP A 92 7.10 -12.80 5.81
N ALA A 93 5.84 -12.57 6.19
CA ALA A 93 5.18 -13.17 7.34
C ALA A 93 4.32 -14.35 6.89
N ALA A 94 4.48 -15.49 7.54
CA ALA A 94 3.60 -16.65 7.39
C ALA A 94 3.22 -17.15 8.79
N THR A 95 1.94 -17.29 9.09
CA THR A 95 1.52 -17.67 10.45
C THR A 95 1.94 -19.09 10.84
N THR A 96 2.33 -19.93 9.87
CA THR A 96 2.93 -21.23 10.13
C THR A 96 4.43 -21.20 10.45
N ASP A 97 5.09 -20.03 10.35
CA ASP A 97 6.52 -19.89 10.69
C ASP A 97 6.75 -20.20 12.18
N PRO A 98 7.77 -21.02 12.53
CA PRO A 98 8.09 -21.33 13.93
C PRO A 98 8.33 -20.11 14.83
N VAL A 99 8.94 -19.05 14.29
CA VAL A 99 9.17 -17.80 15.05
C VAL A 99 7.85 -17.18 15.47
N HIS A 100 6.90 -17.11 14.55
CA HIS A 100 5.56 -16.58 14.82
C HIS A 100 4.81 -17.45 15.83
N LYS A 101 4.76 -18.77 15.60
CA LYS A 101 4.09 -19.71 16.52
C LYS A 101 4.61 -19.60 17.94
N THR A 102 5.93 -19.55 18.11
CA THR A 102 6.56 -19.42 19.43
C THR A 102 6.17 -18.10 20.10
N CYS A 103 6.15 -17.00 19.34
CA CYS A 103 5.75 -15.70 19.85
C CYS A 103 4.28 -15.70 20.30
N VAL A 104 3.36 -16.20 19.46
CA VAL A 104 1.94 -16.32 19.79
C VAL A 104 1.72 -17.15 21.04
N GLN A 105 2.36 -18.32 21.12
CA GLN A 105 2.27 -19.20 22.28
C GLN A 105 2.77 -18.52 23.57
N GLY A 106 3.87 -17.80 23.48
CA GLY A 106 4.41 -17.05 24.63
C GLY A 106 3.48 -15.92 25.08
N ILE A 107 2.90 -15.17 24.15
CA ILE A 107 1.93 -14.11 24.45
C ILE A 107 0.68 -14.69 25.12
N LEU A 108 0.11 -15.76 24.55
CA LEU A 108 -1.08 -16.40 25.08
C LEU A 108 -0.86 -16.98 26.49
N GLN A 109 0.30 -17.64 26.70
CA GLN A 109 0.66 -18.15 28.02
C GLN A 109 0.76 -17.02 29.05
N ARG A 110 1.45 -15.92 28.70
CA ARG A 110 1.58 -14.75 29.57
C ARG A 110 0.22 -14.15 29.93
N LEU A 111 -0.64 -13.89 28.95
CA LEU A 111 -1.97 -13.32 29.17
C LEU A 111 -2.86 -14.27 30.00
N TYR A 112 -2.69 -15.59 29.84
CA TYR A 112 -3.39 -16.57 30.68
C TYR A 112 -2.91 -16.51 32.13
N ASP A 113 -1.61 -16.45 32.39
CA ASP A 113 -1.02 -16.34 33.73
C ASP A 113 -1.41 -15.02 34.42
N GLU A 114 -1.51 -13.93 33.64
CA GLU A 114 -1.95 -12.60 34.09
C GLU A 114 -3.49 -12.49 34.23
N LYS A 115 -4.24 -13.59 34.04
CA LYS A 115 -5.72 -13.65 34.16
C LYS A 115 -6.48 -12.75 33.16
N GLN A 116 -5.82 -12.39 32.05
CA GLN A 116 -6.47 -11.72 30.92
C GLN A 116 -7.26 -12.69 30.03
N ILE A 117 -6.94 -13.99 30.14
CA ILE A 117 -7.63 -15.07 29.41
C ILE A 117 -8.34 -15.97 30.43
N TYR A 118 -9.56 -16.36 30.11
CA TYR A 118 -10.39 -17.28 30.90
C TYR A 118 -11.14 -18.25 29.99
N LYS A 119 -11.63 -19.35 30.58
CA LYS A 119 -12.42 -20.37 29.87
C LYS A 119 -13.89 -20.19 30.21
N ASP A 120 -14.75 -20.20 29.19
CA ASP A 120 -16.19 -20.10 29.36
C ASP A 120 -16.94 -20.93 28.32
N LYS A 121 -18.19 -21.18 28.61
CA LYS A 121 -19.11 -21.97 27.80
C LYS A 121 -20.11 -21.03 27.13
N GLN A 122 -20.10 -21.01 25.82
CA GLN A 122 -21.06 -20.25 25.02
C GLN A 122 -22.08 -21.18 24.39
N GLU A 123 -23.36 -20.80 24.53
CA GLU A 123 -24.48 -21.48 23.91
C GLU A 123 -25.27 -20.46 23.08
N GLY A 124 -25.57 -20.81 21.82
CA GLY A 124 -26.32 -19.92 20.96
C GLY A 124 -26.32 -20.32 19.51
N TYR A 125 -26.80 -19.44 18.67
CA TYR A 125 -26.80 -19.61 17.23
C TYR A 125 -25.40 -19.31 16.66
N TYR A 126 -24.93 -20.17 15.78
CA TYR A 126 -23.60 -20.08 15.19
C TYR A 126 -23.68 -20.06 13.68
N SER A 127 -23.10 -19.04 13.05
CA SER A 127 -22.91 -18.97 11.61
C SER A 127 -21.70 -19.80 11.19
N VAL A 128 -21.92 -20.88 10.46
CA VAL A 128 -20.83 -21.71 9.90
C VAL A 128 -20.03 -20.90 8.87
N ARG A 129 -20.71 -20.02 8.12
CA ARG A 129 -20.08 -19.18 7.08
C ARG A 129 -19.18 -18.10 7.65
N GLN A 130 -19.61 -17.43 8.72
CA GLN A 130 -18.87 -16.33 9.34
C GLN A 130 -17.97 -16.79 10.50
N GLU A 131 -18.08 -18.07 10.89
CA GLU A 131 -17.30 -18.69 11.97
C GLU A 131 -17.48 -18.02 13.34
N GLN A 132 -18.68 -17.46 13.61
CA GLN A 132 -19.00 -16.76 14.85
C GLN A 132 -20.37 -17.10 15.42
N PHE A 133 -20.50 -16.94 16.73
CA PHE A 133 -21.81 -16.95 17.37
C PHE A 133 -22.58 -15.66 17.04
N LEU A 134 -23.89 -15.82 16.85
CA LEU A 134 -24.81 -14.74 16.52
C LEU A 134 -25.66 -14.42 17.74
N THR A 135 -25.99 -13.15 17.87
CA THR A 135 -26.93 -12.63 18.88
C THR A 135 -28.23 -12.24 18.20
N ASP A 136 -29.24 -11.85 19.01
CA ASP A 136 -30.51 -11.37 18.45
C ASP A 136 -30.37 -10.06 17.66
N LYS A 137 -29.24 -9.35 17.79
CA LYS A 137 -28.95 -8.13 17.00
C LYS A 137 -28.69 -8.39 15.53
N GLU A 138 -28.24 -9.59 15.19
CA GLU A 138 -27.98 -10.04 13.82
C GLU A 138 -29.23 -10.61 13.13
N ARG A 139 -30.38 -10.63 13.81
CA ARG A 139 -31.65 -11.04 13.19
C ARG A 139 -32.25 -9.92 12.36
N ASP A 140 -32.81 -10.32 11.25
CA ASP A 140 -33.66 -9.45 10.43
C ASP A 140 -34.95 -9.05 11.17
N PRO A 141 -35.69 -8.03 10.71
CA PRO A 141 -36.96 -7.63 11.30
C PRO A 141 -37.99 -8.77 11.41
N ASP A 142 -37.85 -9.80 10.58
CA ASP A 142 -38.69 -11.00 10.57
C ASP A 142 -38.27 -12.02 11.64
N GLY A 143 -37.19 -11.75 12.40
CA GLY A 143 -36.68 -12.60 13.47
C GLY A 143 -35.79 -13.76 13.00
N GLU A 144 -35.47 -13.83 11.69
CA GLU A 144 -34.61 -14.83 11.09
C GLU A 144 -33.19 -14.29 10.90
N PHE A 145 -32.22 -15.19 10.66
CA PHE A 145 -30.87 -14.80 10.25
C PHE A 145 -30.80 -14.76 8.73
N GLY A 146 -30.41 -13.62 8.17
CA GLY A 146 -30.36 -13.38 6.73
C GLY A 146 -29.36 -14.27 5.98
N PRO A 147 -29.43 -14.29 4.63
CA PRO A 147 -28.57 -15.17 3.79
C PRO A 147 -27.08 -14.86 3.90
N GLU A 148 -26.69 -13.67 4.39
CA GLU A 148 -25.32 -13.29 4.66
C GLU A 148 -24.66 -14.16 5.73
N TRP A 149 -25.43 -14.71 6.67
CA TRP A 149 -24.95 -15.59 7.74
C TRP A 149 -24.77 -17.05 7.27
N GLY A 150 -25.32 -17.42 6.10
CA GLY A 150 -25.25 -18.77 5.56
C GLY A 150 -25.95 -19.81 6.43
N GLN A 151 -25.37 -20.98 6.60
CA GLN A 151 -25.92 -22.01 7.49
C GLN A 151 -25.72 -21.56 8.94
N VAL A 152 -26.85 -21.47 9.68
CA VAL A 152 -26.87 -21.16 11.11
C VAL A 152 -27.36 -22.39 11.87
N GLU A 153 -26.67 -22.74 12.94
CA GLU A 153 -27.00 -23.88 13.80
C GLU A 153 -26.89 -23.50 15.27
N HIS A 154 -27.70 -24.16 16.13
CA HIS A 154 -27.58 -23.98 17.56
C HIS A 154 -26.40 -24.82 18.08
N ARG A 155 -25.48 -24.17 18.78
CA ARG A 155 -24.28 -24.81 19.34
C ARG A 155 -24.08 -24.48 20.79
N THR A 156 -23.44 -25.43 21.47
CA THR A 156 -22.84 -25.22 22.78
C THR A 156 -21.38 -25.58 22.66
N GLU A 157 -20.49 -24.63 22.92
CA GLU A 157 -19.04 -24.83 22.83
C GLU A 157 -18.32 -24.15 23.98
N GLU A 158 -17.31 -24.82 24.53
CA GLU A 158 -16.45 -24.25 25.55
C GLU A 158 -15.17 -23.77 24.89
N ASN A 159 -14.81 -22.50 25.13
CA ASN A 159 -13.64 -21.86 24.51
C ASN A 159 -12.91 -20.97 25.51
N TYR A 160 -11.73 -20.50 25.13
CA TYR A 160 -10.99 -19.48 25.83
C TYR A 160 -11.33 -18.11 25.27
N TYR A 161 -11.46 -17.12 26.16
CA TYR A 161 -11.82 -15.73 25.85
C TYR A 161 -10.77 -14.78 26.40
N PHE A 162 -10.39 -13.79 25.59
CA PHE A 162 -9.55 -12.68 25.98
C PHE A 162 -10.43 -11.50 26.39
N LYS A 163 -10.15 -10.92 27.55
CA LYS A 163 -10.93 -9.82 28.13
C LYS A 163 -10.76 -8.54 27.34
N LEU A 164 -11.83 -8.01 26.78
CA LEU A 164 -11.89 -6.71 26.10
C LEU A 164 -12.50 -5.63 27.00
N GLU A 165 -13.57 -5.97 27.73
CA GLU A 165 -14.34 -5.02 28.55
C GLU A 165 -13.46 -4.16 29.50
N PRO A 166 -12.46 -4.70 30.25
CA PRO A 166 -11.63 -3.89 31.14
C PRO A 166 -10.79 -2.83 30.43
N HIS A 167 -10.56 -2.96 29.12
CA HIS A 167 -9.73 -2.08 28.31
C HIS A 167 -10.52 -1.05 27.50
N LYS A 168 -11.84 -1.17 27.46
CA LYS A 168 -12.73 -0.34 26.63
C LYS A 168 -12.62 1.16 26.93
N GLU A 169 -12.70 1.54 28.21
CA GLU A 169 -12.58 2.95 28.60
C GLU A 169 -11.21 3.55 28.23
N TRP A 170 -10.14 2.75 28.38
CA TRP A 170 -8.81 3.16 27.94
C TRP A 170 -8.80 3.40 26.43
N LEU A 171 -9.31 2.46 25.62
CA LEU A 171 -9.29 2.58 24.15
C LEU A 171 -10.06 3.82 23.68
N LEU A 172 -11.27 4.07 24.22
CA LEU A 172 -12.04 5.28 23.93
C LEU A 172 -11.28 6.56 24.29
N GLY A 173 -10.61 6.57 25.45
CA GLY A 173 -9.76 7.67 25.88
C GLY A 173 -8.59 7.90 24.94
N TYR A 174 -7.91 6.81 24.56
CA TYR A 174 -6.79 6.82 23.61
C TYR A 174 -7.21 7.38 22.24
N LEU A 175 -8.26 6.83 21.63
CA LEU A 175 -8.75 7.25 20.31
C LEU A 175 -9.14 8.74 20.27
N ARG A 176 -9.74 9.25 21.36
CA ARG A 176 -10.11 10.67 21.47
C ARG A 176 -8.91 11.59 21.68
N ALA A 177 -7.88 11.11 22.37
CA ALA A 177 -6.64 11.87 22.61
C ALA A 177 -5.70 11.88 21.36
N HIS A 178 -5.83 10.91 20.46
CA HIS A 178 -4.97 10.73 19.29
C HIS A 178 -5.80 10.77 17.99
N PRO A 179 -6.27 11.95 17.54
CA PRO A 179 -7.15 12.07 16.38
C PRO A 179 -6.47 11.74 15.04
N ASP A 180 -5.16 11.51 15.05
CA ASP A 180 -4.33 11.16 13.90
C ASP A 180 -3.89 9.68 13.89
N CYS A 181 -4.46 8.84 14.76
CA CYS A 181 -4.08 7.43 14.81
C CYS A 181 -4.71 6.61 13.67
N VAL A 182 -5.84 7.05 13.09
CA VAL A 182 -6.47 6.42 11.92
C VAL A 182 -6.67 7.45 10.81
N THR A 183 -6.15 7.15 9.64
CA THR A 183 -6.31 7.97 8.43
C THR A 183 -7.11 7.18 7.38
N PRO A 184 -8.11 7.78 6.71
CA PRO A 184 -8.64 9.13 6.91
C PRO A 184 -9.49 9.27 8.18
N ASP A 185 -9.68 10.50 8.63
CA ASP A 185 -10.31 10.88 9.91
C ASP A 185 -11.74 10.36 10.09
N PHE A 186 -12.52 10.25 9.00
CA PHE A 186 -13.86 9.69 9.08
C PHE A 186 -13.85 8.21 9.48
N ARG A 187 -12.77 7.45 9.20
CA ARG A 187 -12.60 6.08 9.66
C ARG A 187 -12.36 6.00 11.16
N GLN A 188 -11.66 6.98 11.71
CA GLN A 188 -11.52 7.09 13.18
C GLN A 188 -12.86 7.34 13.86
N THR A 189 -13.71 8.18 13.26
CA THR A 189 -15.07 8.40 13.77
C THR A 189 -15.91 7.12 13.75
N GLU A 190 -15.84 6.34 12.67
CA GLU A 190 -16.49 5.02 12.59
C GLU A 190 -15.99 4.06 13.68
N LEU A 191 -14.67 4.05 13.94
CA LEU A 191 -14.05 3.22 14.96
C LEU A 191 -14.48 3.59 16.36
N ILE A 192 -14.51 4.88 16.72
CA ILE A 192 -15.00 5.37 18.02
C ILE A 192 -16.45 4.94 18.23
N ASN A 193 -17.32 5.13 17.23
CA ASN A 193 -18.72 4.72 17.32
C ASN A 193 -18.90 3.20 17.47
N ALA A 194 -17.99 2.41 16.93
CA ALA A 194 -18.01 0.95 17.05
C ALA A 194 -17.55 0.52 18.45
N ASP A 195 -16.48 1.13 18.98
CA ASP A 195 -15.96 0.82 20.29
C ASP A 195 -16.96 1.18 21.40
N GLU A 196 -17.70 2.30 21.27
CA GLU A 196 -18.79 2.65 22.20
C GLU A 196 -19.85 1.56 22.31
N LYS A 197 -20.07 0.78 21.24
CA LYS A 197 -21.03 -0.33 21.17
C LYS A 197 -20.40 -1.69 21.49
N LEU A 198 -19.10 -1.74 21.72
CA LEU A 198 -18.40 -2.98 22.03
C LEU A 198 -19.01 -3.65 23.27
N SER A 199 -19.29 -4.92 23.16
CA SER A 199 -19.79 -5.76 24.25
C SER A 199 -19.26 -7.18 24.13
N GLY A 200 -18.91 -7.77 25.26
CA GLY A 200 -18.35 -9.11 25.35
C GLY A 200 -16.86 -9.20 25.04
N ASP A 201 -16.31 -10.36 25.29
CA ASP A 201 -14.89 -10.65 25.18
C ASP A 201 -14.56 -11.42 23.91
N LEU A 202 -13.30 -11.37 23.48
CA LEU A 202 -12.85 -12.01 22.24
C LEU A 202 -12.63 -13.52 22.45
N CYS A 203 -13.40 -14.35 21.75
CA CYS A 203 -13.13 -15.78 21.67
C CYS A 203 -11.83 -16.04 20.90
N ILE A 204 -10.83 -16.65 21.57
CA ILE A 204 -9.47 -16.81 21.03
C ILE A 204 -9.09 -18.27 20.74
N SER A 205 -9.99 -19.22 20.92
CA SER A 205 -9.68 -20.64 20.74
C SER A 205 -10.75 -21.41 19.98
N ARG A 206 -10.35 -22.60 19.52
CA ARG A 206 -11.26 -23.65 19.04
C ARG A 206 -10.78 -25.00 19.56
N PRO A 207 -11.70 -25.90 19.96
CA PRO A 207 -11.30 -27.27 20.31
C PRO A 207 -10.73 -27.99 19.08
N LYS A 208 -9.68 -28.78 19.27
CA LYS A 208 -9.02 -29.56 18.19
C LYS A 208 -9.98 -30.54 17.49
N SER A 209 -11.03 -30.97 18.16
CA SER A 209 -12.08 -31.81 17.56
C SER A 209 -12.80 -31.09 16.40
N ARG A 210 -12.76 -29.76 16.37
CA ARG A 210 -13.38 -28.92 15.35
C ARG A 210 -12.37 -28.29 14.40
N LEU A 211 -11.27 -27.78 14.92
CA LEU A 211 -10.20 -27.15 14.18
C LEU A 211 -8.87 -27.73 14.64
N SER A 212 -8.24 -28.54 13.81
CA SER A 212 -6.92 -29.10 14.08
C SER A 212 -5.79 -28.26 13.48
N TRP A 213 -6.10 -27.33 12.57
CA TRP A 213 -5.16 -26.49 11.85
C TRP A 213 -5.07 -25.09 12.46
N GLY A 214 -4.20 -24.93 13.44
CA GLY A 214 -3.95 -23.70 14.20
C GLY A 214 -2.80 -23.86 15.17
N ILE A 215 -2.47 -22.83 15.91
CA ILE A 215 -1.40 -22.85 16.93
C ILE A 215 -1.98 -23.43 18.23
N GLU A 216 -1.34 -24.46 18.76
CA GLU A 216 -1.74 -25.11 20.01
C GLU A 216 -1.54 -24.19 21.21
N LEU A 217 -2.51 -24.15 22.14
CA LEU A 217 -2.38 -23.45 23.40
C LEU A 217 -1.49 -24.24 24.38
N LEU A 218 -0.42 -23.60 24.92
CA LEU A 218 0.48 -24.28 25.84
C LEU A 218 -0.18 -24.68 27.18
N PHE A 219 -1.16 -23.90 27.63
CA PHE A 219 -1.89 -24.16 28.90
C PHE A 219 -3.06 -25.15 28.72
N ASP A 220 -3.47 -25.48 27.49
CA ASP A 220 -4.48 -26.50 27.21
C ASP A 220 -4.32 -27.04 25.77
N SER A 221 -3.61 -28.15 25.63
CA SER A 221 -3.30 -28.76 24.34
C SER A 221 -4.51 -29.35 23.58
N ALA A 222 -5.71 -29.37 24.19
CA ALA A 222 -6.94 -29.75 23.50
C ALA A 222 -7.49 -28.64 22.59
N TYR A 223 -6.92 -27.45 22.64
CA TYR A 223 -7.35 -26.27 21.89
C TYR A 223 -6.24 -25.71 20.99
N VAL A 224 -6.65 -25.04 19.92
CA VAL A 224 -5.80 -24.21 19.07
C VAL A 224 -6.31 -22.78 19.08
N THR A 225 -5.45 -21.83 18.68
CA THR A 225 -5.82 -20.43 18.52
C THR A 225 -6.92 -20.25 17.48
N TYR A 226 -7.77 -19.25 17.73
CA TYR A 226 -8.64 -18.68 16.70
C TYR A 226 -7.92 -17.59 15.93
N VAL A 227 -8.24 -17.48 14.63
CA VAL A 227 -7.46 -16.78 13.60
C VAL A 227 -7.06 -15.34 13.95
N TRP A 228 -7.95 -14.51 14.55
CA TRP A 228 -7.64 -13.10 14.77
C TRP A 228 -6.50 -12.85 15.76
N PHE A 229 -6.45 -13.61 16.86
CA PHE A 229 -5.36 -13.44 17.82
C PHE A 229 -4.01 -13.87 17.23
N ASP A 230 -4.03 -14.94 16.48
CA ASP A 230 -2.90 -15.44 15.71
C ASP A 230 -2.45 -14.40 14.66
N ALA A 231 -3.34 -14.04 13.73
CA ALA A 231 -3.02 -13.15 12.63
C ALA A 231 -2.47 -11.80 13.10
N LEU A 232 -3.10 -11.12 14.08
CA LEU A 232 -2.67 -9.79 14.54
C LEU A 232 -1.27 -9.79 15.18
N THR A 233 -0.88 -10.89 15.80
CA THR A 233 0.46 -11.01 16.43
C THR A 233 1.60 -10.96 15.40
N ASN A 234 1.35 -11.18 14.10
CA ASN A 234 2.38 -11.12 13.07
C ASN A 234 3.16 -9.80 13.09
N TYR A 235 2.51 -8.68 13.37
CA TYR A 235 3.09 -7.35 13.34
C TYR A 235 4.23 -7.14 14.35
N ILE A 236 4.30 -7.94 15.41
CA ILE A 236 5.37 -7.86 16.40
C ILE A 236 6.28 -9.09 16.37
N SER A 237 5.79 -10.27 15.99
CA SER A 237 6.57 -11.50 16.00
C SER A 237 7.74 -11.49 15.01
N PHE A 238 7.55 -10.88 13.82
CA PHE A 238 8.57 -10.83 12.77
C PHE A 238 9.59 -9.68 12.91
N VAL A 239 9.40 -8.82 13.90
CA VAL A 239 10.34 -7.72 14.19
C VAL A 239 11.08 -7.87 15.51
N GLY A 240 10.94 -9.04 16.17
CA GLY A 240 11.76 -9.43 17.30
C GLY A 240 11.18 -9.11 18.67
N TYR A 241 9.85 -9.01 18.79
CA TYR A 241 9.19 -8.94 20.10
C TYR A 241 9.46 -10.22 20.90
N ASP A 242 9.85 -10.06 22.15
CA ASP A 242 10.07 -11.17 23.08
C ASP A 242 8.93 -11.24 24.13
N PRO A 243 8.03 -12.23 24.03
CA PRO A 243 6.90 -12.35 24.95
C PRO A 243 7.29 -12.66 26.40
N SER A 244 8.53 -13.12 26.65
CA SER A 244 9.04 -13.38 28.01
C SER A 244 9.36 -12.10 28.78
N ILE A 245 9.50 -10.97 28.07
CA ILE A 245 9.82 -9.66 28.64
C ILE A 245 8.54 -8.87 28.86
N SER A 246 8.20 -8.61 30.12
CA SER A 246 6.94 -7.94 30.50
C SER A 246 6.96 -6.42 30.30
N SER A 247 8.12 -5.79 30.35
CA SER A 247 8.26 -4.34 30.20
C SER A 247 8.66 -3.96 28.78
N PHE A 248 7.90 -3.08 28.14
CA PHE A 248 8.20 -2.56 26.79
C PHE A 248 9.61 -1.97 26.71
N SER A 249 10.05 -1.22 27.73
CA SER A 249 11.38 -0.58 27.75
C SER A 249 12.55 -1.57 27.79
N LEU A 250 12.31 -2.82 28.15
CA LEU A 250 13.31 -3.89 28.20
C LEU A 250 13.28 -4.79 26.95
N GLN A 251 12.35 -4.57 26.02
CA GLN A 251 12.29 -5.31 24.77
C GLN A 251 13.60 -5.17 23.96
N PRO A 252 13.96 -6.16 23.12
CA PRO A 252 15.19 -6.11 22.32
C PRO A 252 15.29 -4.83 21.48
N SER A 253 16.50 -4.29 21.34
CA SER A 253 16.75 -3.08 20.55
C SER A 253 16.29 -3.24 19.10
N THR A 254 16.43 -4.43 18.51
CA THR A 254 15.96 -4.76 17.16
C THR A 254 14.45 -4.62 16.98
N PHE A 255 13.68 -4.80 18.05
CA PHE A 255 12.25 -4.52 18.09
C PHE A 255 11.99 -3.01 18.25
N GLN A 256 12.61 -2.38 19.25
CA GLN A 256 12.39 -0.97 19.57
C GLN A 256 12.81 -0.01 18.45
N GLU A 257 13.82 -0.36 17.65
CA GLU A 257 14.28 0.42 16.49
C GLU A 257 13.22 0.49 15.37
N LYS A 258 12.36 -0.53 15.26
CA LYS A 258 11.31 -0.59 14.23
C LYS A 258 9.96 -0.11 14.74
N TRP A 259 9.54 -0.58 15.93
CA TRP A 259 8.21 -0.28 16.47
C TRP A 259 8.05 1.18 16.94
N PRO A 260 6.90 1.87 16.76
CA PRO A 260 5.63 1.38 16.24
C PRO A 260 5.53 1.36 14.72
N ALA A 261 4.53 0.63 14.20
CA ALA A 261 4.25 0.49 12.79
C ALA A 261 3.20 1.48 12.28
N LEU A 262 3.25 1.75 10.96
CA LEU A 262 2.10 2.18 10.18
C LEU A 262 1.46 0.93 9.55
N HIS A 263 0.21 0.61 9.90
CA HIS A 263 -0.55 -0.48 9.30
C HIS A 263 -1.40 0.04 8.14
N ILE A 264 -1.19 -0.50 6.95
CA ILE A 264 -2.00 -0.24 5.76
C ILE A 264 -3.00 -1.39 5.64
N ILE A 265 -4.29 -1.10 5.76
CA ILE A 265 -5.34 -2.11 5.87
C ILE A 265 -6.61 -1.73 5.13
N GLY A 266 -7.36 -2.74 4.71
CA GLY A 266 -8.71 -2.55 4.18
C GLY A 266 -9.72 -2.13 5.24
N LYS A 267 -10.70 -1.33 4.86
CA LYS A 267 -11.76 -0.84 5.77
C LYS A 267 -12.56 -1.94 6.45
N ASP A 268 -12.66 -3.12 5.85
CA ASP A 268 -13.44 -4.26 6.33
C ASP A 268 -12.77 -5.01 7.50
N ILE A 269 -11.47 -4.78 7.70
CA ILE A 269 -10.72 -5.37 8.82
C ILE A 269 -10.29 -4.34 9.87
N LEU A 270 -10.62 -3.06 9.67
CA LEU A 270 -10.40 -2.05 10.70
C LEU A 270 -11.25 -2.39 11.93
N ILE A 271 -12.55 -2.64 11.73
CA ILE A 271 -13.51 -2.90 12.81
C ILE A 271 -13.99 -4.35 12.70
N PRO A 272 -13.85 -5.13 13.79
CA PRO A 272 -13.22 -4.78 15.07
C PRO A 272 -11.73 -5.11 15.17
N ALA A 273 -11.16 -5.86 14.22
CA ALA A 273 -9.90 -6.56 14.39
C ALA A 273 -8.70 -5.62 14.67
N HIS A 274 -8.43 -4.68 13.75
CA HIS A 274 -7.24 -3.83 13.85
C HIS A 274 -7.44 -2.59 14.74
N GLY A 275 -8.66 -2.05 14.77
CA GLY A 275 -8.92 -0.83 15.51
C GLY A 275 -9.33 -1.05 16.96
N ILE A 276 -9.85 -2.26 17.30
CA ILE A 276 -10.29 -2.60 18.65
C ILE A 276 -9.40 -3.70 19.24
N TYR A 277 -9.41 -4.89 18.65
CA TYR A 277 -8.70 -6.04 19.26
C TYR A 277 -7.21 -5.80 19.35
N TRP A 278 -6.58 -5.30 18.29
CA TRP A 278 -5.14 -5.13 18.24
C TRP A 278 -4.61 -4.10 19.26
N PRO A 279 -5.14 -2.86 19.36
CA PRO A 279 -4.72 -1.93 20.40
C PRO A 279 -4.95 -2.47 21.81
N ILE A 280 -6.08 -3.14 22.06
CA ILE A 280 -6.34 -3.77 23.36
C ILE A 280 -5.34 -4.88 23.69
N MET A 281 -4.98 -5.72 22.71
CA MET A 281 -3.94 -6.73 22.89
C MET A 281 -2.58 -6.11 23.26
N LEU A 282 -2.18 -5.04 22.57
CA LEU A 282 -0.94 -4.31 22.85
C LEU A 282 -0.99 -3.65 24.24
N HIS A 283 -2.10 -3.01 24.60
CA HIS A 283 -2.27 -2.42 25.92
C HIS A 283 -2.19 -3.47 27.03
N ALA A 284 -2.83 -4.62 26.86
CA ALA A 284 -2.76 -5.75 27.81
C ALA A 284 -1.33 -6.32 27.92
N LEU A 285 -0.52 -6.21 26.89
CA LEU A 285 0.90 -6.56 26.87
C LEU A 285 1.82 -5.46 27.45
N GLY A 286 1.25 -4.33 27.93
CA GLY A 286 2.00 -3.25 28.57
C GLY A 286 2.69 -2.30 27.58
N PHE A 287 2.19 -2.18 26.35
CA PHE A 287 2.66 -1.15 25.43
C PHE A 287 2.15 0.22 25.88
N PRO A 288 3.01 1.25 25.96
CA PRO A 288 2.58 2.60 26.30
C PRO A 288 1.83 3.26 25.12
N ASP A 289 1.01 4.27 25.41
CA ASP A 289 0.15 4.94 24.41
C ASP A 289 0.95 5.52 23.23
N GLU A 290 2.15 6.05 23.50
CA GLU A 290 3.05 6.63 22.46
C GLU A 290 3.63 5.55 21.53
N GLN A 291 3.44 4.30 21.86
CA GLN A 291 3.90 3.14 21.10
C GLN A 291 2.74 2.37 20.43
N MET A 292 1.55 2.94 20.42
CA MET A 292 0.46 2.35 19.64
C MET A 292 0.67 2.60 18.14
N PRO A 293 0.30 1.65 17.28
CA PRO A 293 0.46 1.80 15.83
C PRO A 293 -0.51 2.83 15.26
N LYS A 294 -0.17 3.34 14.07
CA LYS A 294 -1.09 4.14 13.25
C LYS A 294 -1.68 3.28 12.12
N PHE A 295 -2.84 3.71 11.63
CA PHE A 295 -3.56 3.00 10.57
C PHE A 295 -3.83 3.90 9.37
N LEU A 296 -3.43 3.45 8.18
CA LEU A 296 -3.88 3.96 6.90
C LEU A 296 -4.93 3.00 6.35
N VAL A 297 -6.18 3.46 6.31
CA VAL A 297 -7.32 2.61 5.94
C VAL A 297 -7.77 2.92 4.53
N HIS A 298 -7.64 1.94 3.64
CA HIS A 298 -8.09 2.08 2.27
C HIS A 298 -9.51 1.53 2.05
N GLY A 299 -10.17 2.01 0.98
CA GLY A 299 -11.47 1.53 0.54
C GLY A 299 -11.38 0.24 -0.28
N TRP A 300 -12.51 -0.17 -0.83
CA TRP A 300 -12.60 -1.34 -1.70
C TRP A 300 -12.54 -0.98 -3.18
N TRP A 301 -12.02 -1.92 -3.96
CA TRP A 301 -12.30 -2.01 -5.37
C TRP A 301 -13.57 -2.85 -5.56
N ASN A 302 -14.60 -2.24 -6.14
CA ASN A 302 -15.87 -2.84 -6.47
C ASN A 302 -15.94 -3.15 -7.96
N ILE A 303 -17.01 -3.84 -8.38
CA ILE A 303 -17.36 -4.05 -9.79
C ILE A 303 -18.83 -3.68 -9.93
N SER A 304 -19.11 -2.65 -10.74
CA SER A 304 -20.48 -2.14 -10.95
C SER A 304 -21.21 -1.84 -9.63
N GLY A 305 -20.51 -1.19 -8.69
CA GLY A 305 -21.04 -0.84 -7.37
C GLY A 305 -21.15 -2.00 -6.37
N ALA A 306 -20.78 -3.23 -6.74
CA ALA A 306 -20.86 -4.39 -5.88
C ALA A 306 -19.48 -4.85 -5.40
N LYS A 307 -19.39 -5.25 -4.12
CA LYS A 307 -18.17 -5.86 -3.56
C LYS A 307 -17.82 -7.13 -4.35
N MET A 308 -16.54 -7.27 -4.68
CA MET A 308 -16.01 -8.51 -5.27
C MET A 308 -16.23 -9.69 -4.33
N SER A 309 -16.71 -10.79 -4.89
CA SER A 309 -16.91 -12.04 -4.15
C SER A 309 -16.63 -13.24 -5.04
N LYS A 310 -15.84 -14.19 -4.51
CA LYS A 310 -15.58 -15.47 -5.18
C LYS A 310 -16.86 -16.26 -5.46
N SER A 311 -17.87 -16.15 -4.58
CA SER A 311 -19.16 -16.81 -4.75
C SER A 311 -20.02 -16.21 -5.88
N LEU A 312 -19.80 -14.93 -6.22
CA LEU A 312 -20.47 -14.25 -7.34
C LEU A 312 -19.70 -14.39 -8.66
N GLY A 313 -18.48 -14.91 -8.63
CA GLY A 313 -17.63 -15.06 -9.82
C GLY A 313 -17.17 -13.73 -10.43
N ASN A 314 -17.27 -12.62 -9.68
CA ASN A 314 -16.94 -11.27 -10.12
C ASN A 314 -15.56 -10.80 -9.59
N VAL A 315 -14.62 -11.70 -9.39
CA VAL A 315 -13.27 -11.37 -8.90
C VAL A 315 -12.36 -11.04 -10.07
N ILE A 316 -11.70 -9.89 -10.01
CA ILE A 316 -10.69 -9.48 -11.00
C ILE A 316 -9.34 -10.07 -10.62
N ASP A 317 -8.75 -10.79 -11.58
CA ASP A 317 -7.42 -11.39 -11.47
C ASP A 317 -6.33 -10.38 -11.89
N PRO A 318 -5.51 -9.88 -10.96
CA PRO A 318 -4.45 -8.93 -11.27
C PRO A 318 -3.29 -9.56 -12.06
N ASP A 319 -3.11 -10.88 -11.97
CA ASP A 319 -2.07 -11.60 -12.71
C ASP A 319 -2.34 -11.54 -14.21
N SER A 320 -3.57 -11.84 -14.61
CA SER A 320 -4.04 -11.74 -16.00
C SER A 320 -3.99 -10.30 -16.54
N LEU A 321 -4.32 -9.31 -15.71
CA LEU A 321 -4.22 -7.90 -16.11
C LEU A 321 -2.77 -7.47 -16.32
N ALA A 322 -1.86 -7.91 -15.45
CA ALA A 322 -0.43 -7.63 -15.58
C ALA A 322 0.18 -8.30 -16.82
N ASP A 323 -0.28 -9.49 -17.19
CA ASP A 323 0.13 -10.15 -18.44
C ASP A 323 -0.38 -9.41 -19.67
N LYS A 324 -1.61 -8.90 -19.61
CA LYS A 324 -2.26 -8.23 -20.76
C LYS A 324 -1.75 -6.81 -20.99
N TYR A 325 -1.54 -6.04 -19.93
CA TYR A 325 -1.25 -4.60 -20.00
C TYR A 325 0.12 -4.20 -19.44
N GLY A 326 0.80 -5.11 -18.78
CA GLY A 326 2.04 -4.85 -18.05
C GLY A 326 1.80 -4.43 -16.60
N ALA A 327 2.73 -4.79 -15.73
CA ALA A 327 2.64 -4.50 -14.29
C ALA A 327 2.53 -2.99 -14.00
N GLU A 328 3.27 -2.16 -14.74
CA GLU A 328 3.24 -0.70 -14.51
C GLU A 328 1.93 -0.04 -14.95
N ALA A 329 1.25 -0.56 -15.97
CA ALA A 329 -0.08 -0.09 -16.33
C ALA A 329 -1.07 -0.34 -15.18
N LEU A 330 -1.00 -1.52 -14.55
CA LEU A 330 -1.84 -1.85 -13.42
C LEU A 330 -1.46 -1.02 -12.17
N ARG A 331 -0.18 -0.87 -11.86
CA ARG A 331 0.29 0.00 -10.77
C ARG A 331 -0.21 1.43 -10.95
N TYR A 332 -0.05 1.98 -12.15
CA TYR A 332 -0.51 3.33 -12.48
C TYR A 332 -2.02 3.49 -12.25
N TYR A 333 -2.81 2.59 -12.82
CA TYR A 333 -4.26 2.63 -12.69
C TYR A 333 -4.72 2.58 -11.24
N LEU A 334 -4.20 1.63 -10.46
CA LEU A 334 -4.58 1.45 -9.07
C LEU A 334 -4.19 2.65 -8.18
N MET A 335 -3.12 3.37 -8.53
CA MET A 335 -2.67 4.53 -7.74
C MET A 335 -3.23 5.87 -8.22
N SER A 336 -3.67 5.95 -9.48
CA SER A 336 -4.17 7.20 -10.08
C SER A 336 -5.68 7.34 -10.08
N ASP A 337 -6.45 6.24 -10.01
CA ASP A 337 -7.91 6.26 -10.16
C ASP A 337 -8.68 6.16 -8.84
N ILE A 338 -8.03 5.85 -7.74
CA ILE A 338 -8.66 5.76 -6.41
C ILE A 338 -8.06 6.77 -5.44
N VAL A 339 -8.93 7.52 -4.77
CA VAL A 339 -8.55 8.35 -3.63
C VAL A 339 -8.42 7.46 -2.40
N THR A 340 -7.27 7.48 -1.73
CA THR A 340 -7.01 6.65 -0.55
C THR A 340 -8.10 6.81 0.50
N GLY A 341 -8.64 5.69 0.99
CA GLY A 341 -9.74 5.66 1.96
C GLY A 341 -11.14 5.60 1.36
N LYS A 342 -11.32 5.90 0.07
CA LYS A 342 -12.60 5.78 -0.63
C LYS A 342 -12.70 4.49 -1.43
N ASP A 343 -13.93 4.07 -1.70
CA ASP A 343 -14.20 2.96 -2.62
C ASP A 343 -14.10 3.44 -4.08
N SER A 344 -13.73 2.55 -4.98
CA SER A 344 -13.76 2.79 -6.43
C SER A 344 -14.29 1.55 -7.16
N ASP A 345 -14.83 1.75 -8.35
CA ASP A 345 -15.22 0.68 -9.26
C ASP A 345 -14.08 0.36 -10.23
N PHE A 346 -13.77 -0.93 -10.38
CA PHE A 346 -12.81 -1.36 -11.38
C PHE A 346 -13.47 -1.37 -12.77
N GLU A 347 -12.86 -0.65 -13.70
CA GLU A 347 -13.22 -0.66 -15.11
C GLU A 347 -11.97 -0.86 -15.98
N GLU A 348 -11.91 -1.98 -16.70
CA GLU A 348 -10.79 -2.28 -17.59
C GLU A 348 -10.62 -1.22 -18.69
N ARG A 349 -11.73 -0.69 -19.21
CA ARG A 349 -11.70 0.42 -20.16
C ARG A 349 -11.03 1.67 -19.58
N ARG A 350 -11.29 1.97 -18.31
CA ARG A 350 -10.70 3.11 -17.62
C ARG A 350 -9.19 2.96 -17.43
N LEU A 351 -8.72 1.73 -17.15
CA LEU A 351 -7.30 1.41 -17.11
C LEU A 351 -6.62 1.76 -18.45
N ILE A 352 -7.21 1.33 -19.57
CA ILE A 352 -6.66 1.59 -20.91
C ILE A 352 -6.68 3.09 -21.24
N GLU A 353 -7.78 3.78 -20.90
CA GLU A 353 -7.92 5.21 -21.12
C GLU A 353 -6.84 5.99 -20.37
N LEU A 354 -6.67 5.75 -19.07
CA LEU A 354 -5.66 6.43 -18.24
C LEU A 354 -4.23 6.11 -18.70
N TYR A 355 -3.94 4.86 -18.99
CA TYR A 355 -2.64 4.47 -19.52
C TYR A 355 -2.32 5.20 -20.83
N ASN A 356 -3.27 5.21 -21.76
CA ASN A 356 -3.06 5.85 -23.06
C ASN A 356 -2.98 7.38 -22.96
N SER A 357 -3.84 8.03 -22.16
CA SER A 357 -3.85 9.49 -22.03
C SER A 357 -2.61 10.01 -21.31
N ASP A 358 -2.31 9.43 -20.16
CA ASP A 358 -1.36 10.01 -19.21
C ASP A 358 0.06 9.49 -19.43
N LEU A 359 0.21 8.19 -19.72
CA LEU A 359 1.52 7.58 -19.91
C LEU A 359 1.94 7.60 -21.39
N ALA A 360 1.18 7.01 -22.29
CA ALA A 360 1.61 6.90 -23.70
C ALA A 360 1.58 8.25 -24.41
N ASN A 361 0.46 8.98 -24.35
CA ASN A 361 0.28 10.24 -25.10
C ASN A 361 0.79 11.48 -24.35
N SER A 362 1.06 11.41 -23.05
CA SER A 362 1.58 12.54 -22.26
C SER A 362 3.04 12.34 -21.91
N LEU A 363 3.39 11.51 -20.93
CA LEU A 363 4.77 11.33 -20.45
C LEU A 363 5.69 10.69 -21.51
N GLY A 364 5.24 9.62 -22.16
CA GLY A 364 5.99 8.95 -23.22
C GLY A 364 6.20 9.83 -24.43
N ASN A 365 5.19 10.62 -24.81
CA ASN A 365 5.29 11.60 -25.90
C ASN A 365 6.27 12.73 -25.54
N LEU A 366 6.22 13.26 -24.31
CA LEU A 366 7.15 14.29 -23.83
C LEU A 366 8.60 13.80 -23.92
N LEU A 367 8.87 12.59 -23.42
CA LEU A 367 10.21 11.98 -23.51
C LEU A 367 10.68 11.86 -24.95
N ASN A 368 9.85 11.24 -25.80
CA ASN A 368 10.19 11.04 -27.21
C ASN A 368 10.45 12.36 -27.95
N ARG A 369 9.59 13.36 -27.77
CA ARG A 369 9.74 14.69 -28.40
C ARG A 369 11.00 15.39 -27.93
N THR A 370 11.26 15.40 -26.62
CA THR A 370 12.45 16.04 -26.03
C THR A 370 13.73 15.46 -26.61
N LEU A 371 13.88 14.14 -26.59
CA LEU A 371 15.07 13.46 -27.10
C LEU A 371 15.22 13.59 -28.61
N SER A 372 14.11 13.51 -29.36
CA SER A 372 14.12 13.71 -30.82
C SER A 372 14.56 15.13 -31.20
N MET A 373 14.07 16.15 -30.49
CA MET A 373 14.45 17.54 -30.73
C MET A 373 15.90 17.80 -30.32
N ALA A 374 16.35 17.30 -29.16
CA ALA A 374 17.75 17.41 -28.75
C ALA A 374 18.68 16.73 -29.79
N GLY A 375 18.34 15.51 -30.22
CA GLY A 375 19.09 14.78 -31.26
C GLY A 375 19.16 15.55 -32.57
N LYS A 376 18.01 16.04 -33.06
CA LYS A 376 17.89 16.71 -34.36
C LYS A 376 18.51 18.10 -34.39
N TYR A 377 18.37 18.88 -33.30
CA TYR A 377 18.74 20.31 -33.30
C TYR A 377 20.06 20.61 -32.62
N ARG A 378 20.54 19.71 -31.76
CA ARG A 378 21.78 19.89 -30.96
C ARG A 378 22.65 18.64 -30.87
N ASN A 379 22.48 17.67 -31.78
CA ASN A 379 23.23 16.41 -31.81
C ASN A 379 23.14 15.63 -30.46
N GLY A 380 22.01 15.72 -29.78
CA GLY A 380 21.78 15.12 -28.48
C GLY A 380 22.30 15.94 -27.29
N GLN A 381 22.94 17.06 -27.52
CA GLN A 381 23.49 17.89 -26.47
C GLN A 381 22.42 18.82 -25.88
N VAL A 382 22.29 18.83 -24.56
CA VAL A 382 21.45 19.76 -23.79
C VAL A 382 22.37 20.77 -23.13
N LEU A 383 22.28 22.01 -23.62
CA LEU A 383 23.07 23.12 -23.11
C LEU A 383 22.35 23.79 -21.92
N GLY A 384 23.11 24.20 -20.91
CA GLY A 384 22.64 24.73 -19.64
C GLY A 384 21.63 25.87 -19.73
N PRO A 385 21.05 26.29 -18.62
CA PRO A 385 19.84 27.11 -18.59
C PRO A 385 20.09 28.47 -19.27
N GLY A 386 19.76 28.54 -20.56
CA GLY A 386 19.62 29.81 -21.27
C GLY A 386 18.45 30.61 -20.65
N ARG A 387 18.40 31.92 -20.92
CA ARG A 387 17.21 32.73 -20.60
C ARG A 387 16.28 32.66 -21.81
N LEU A 388 15.02 32.29 -21.56
CA LEU A 388 13.95 32.45 -22.56
C LEU A 388 13.68 33.95 -22.68
N ASN A 389 13.90 34.51 -23.89
CA ASN A 389 13.47 35.85 -24.19
C ASN A 389 11.99 35.84 -24.59
N PRO A 390 11.16 36.70 -24.01
CA PRO A 390 9.74 36.77 -24.40
C PRO A 390 9.62 37.17 -25.87
N GLU A 391 8.63 36.60 -26.57
CA GLU A 391 8.26 37.04 -27.90
C GLU A 391 7.92 38.53 -27.89
N PRO A 392 8.33 39.34 -28.91
CA PRO A 392 7.90 40.71 -29.04
C PRO A 392 6.36 40.75 -29.15
N GLY A 393 5.70 41.33 -28.12
CA GLY A 393 4.26 41.45 -28.06
C GLY A 393 3.54 40.60 -26.99
N MET A 394 4.25 39.73 -26.28
CA MET A 394 3.69 39.09 -25.06
C MET A 394 3.58 40.10 -23.92
N ALA A 395 2.40 40.16 -23.28
CA ALA A 395 2.19 40.97 -22.10
C ALA A 395 3.12 40.53 -20.96
N GLU A 396 3.51 41.46 -20.09
CA GLU A 396 4.46 41.21 -19.00
C GLU A 396 4.00 40.13 -18.01
N GLY A 397 2.69 39.87 -17.92
CA GLY A 397 2.06 38.80 -17.13
C GLY A 397 2.04 37.44 -17.83
N GLU A 398 2.31 37.36 -19.14
CA GLU A 398 2.41 36.11 -19.92
C GLU A 398 3.86 35.62 -20.07
N ARG A 399 4.81 36.33 -19.45
CA ARG A 399 6.18 35.86 -19.36
C ARG A 399 6.19 34.55 -18.62
N TRP A 400 6.45 33.49 -19.37
CA TRP A 400 6.72 32.20 -18.82
C TRP A 400 7.89 32.30 -17.83
N ASN A 401 7.57 32.60 -16.59
CA ASN A 401 8.52 32.52 -15.50
C ASN A 401 8.63 31.04 -15.11
N LEU A 402 9.39 30.28 -15.94
CA LEU A 402 9.70 28.88 -15.70
C LEU A 402 10.14 28.62 -14.26
N GLY A 403 10.87 29.56 -13.65
CA GLY A 403 11.30 29.48 -12.25
C GLY A 403 10.15 29.59 -11.25
N GLN A 404 9.05 30.28 -11.58
CA GLN A 404 7.88 30.39 -10.70
C GLN A 404 6.86 29.25 -10.91
N GLN A 405 6.77 28.70 -12.11
CA GLN A 405 5.96 27.48 -12.35
C GLN A 405 6.68 26.21 -11.85
N LEU A 406 8.00 26.23 -11.80
CA LEU A 406 8.83 25.20 -11.16
C LEU A 406 8.79 25.25 -9.61
N ASN A 407 8.02 26.14 -9.00
CA ASN A 407 7.48 25.94 -7.67
C ASN A 407 6.62 24.65 -7.54
N VAL A 408 6.64 23.79 -8.57
CA VAL A 408 6.15 22.39 -8.49
C VAL A 408 7.04 21.54 -7.58
N VAL A 409 8.31 21.90 -7.37
CA VAL A 409 9.09 21.40 -6.21
C VAL A 409 8.37 21.76 -4.89
N SER A 410 7.62 22.88 -4.85
CA SER A 410 6.69 23.17 -3.75
C SER A 410 5.44 22.26 -3.75
N GLY A 411 5.07 21.65 -4.87
CA GLY A 411 4.03 20.63 -4.90
C GLY A 411 4.45 19.35 -4.16
N LEU A 412 5.75 19.02 -4.21
CA LEU A 412 6.31 17.95 -3.36
C LEU A 412 6.42 18.37 -1.90
N ALA A 413 6.68 19.66 -1.62
CA ALA A 413 6.54 20.20 -0.28
C ALA A 413 5.07 20.12 0.19
N VAL A 414 4.09 20.16 -0.71
CA VAL A 414 2.66 19.90 -0.38
C VAL A 414 2.44 18.44 -0.01
N VAL A 415 3.08 17.48 -0.71
CA VAL A 415 3.03 16.06 -0.33
C VAL A 415 3.72 15.85 1.01
N ALA A 416 4.93 16.36 1.19
CA ALA A 416 5.67 16.30 2.45
C ALA A 416 4.94 17.07 3.58
N ASN A 417 4.26 18.17 3.27
CA ASN A 417 3.48 18.95 4.25
C ASN A 417 2.13 18.29 4.57
N LYS A 418 1.49 17.59 3.63
CA LYS A 418 0.31 16.77 3.93
C LYS A 418 0.68 15.59 4.85
N GLU A 419 1.83 14.97 4.62
CA GLU A 419 2.39 13.95 5.51
C GLU A 419 2.68 14.51 6.91
N ALA A 420 3.31 15.68 6.98
CA ALA A 420 3.62 16.37 8.25
C ALA A 420 2.36 16.91 8.97
N SER A 421 1.30 17.22 8.25
CA SER A 421 0.01 17.69 8.81
C SER A 421 -0.93 16.56 9.23
N GLY A 422 -0.54 15.28 9.07
CA GLY A 422 -1.39 14.13 9.38
C GLY A 422 -2.55 13.90 8.39
N ALA A 423 -2.58 14.63 7.26
CA ALA A 423 -3.66 14.55 6.27
C ALA A 423 -3.59 13.30 5.36
N GLY A 424 -2.64 12.39 5.63
CA GLY A 424 -2.53 11.07 4.97
C GLY A 424 -1.81 11.09 3.61
N PHE A 425 -1.43 9.90 3.19
CA PHE A 425 -0.80 9.67 1.89
C PHE A 425 -1.86 9.69 0.78
N ASP A 426 -1.99 10.81 0.09
CA ASP A 426 -2.85 10.90 -1.10
C ASP A 426 -2.01 10.73 -2.37
N ILE A 427 -1.78 9.47 -2.74
CA ILE A 427 -0.98 9.10 -3.93
C ILE A 427 -1.66 9.60 -5.21
N HIS A 428 -3.01 9.58 -5.25
CA HIS A 428 -3.78 10.11 -6.38
C HIS A 428 -3.45 11.58 -6.66
N ASP A 429 -3.42 12.44 -5.63
CA ASP A 429 -3.08 13.86 -5.76
C ASP A 429 -1.64 14.05 -6.26
N VAL A 430 -0.70 13.24 -5.78
CA VAL A 430 0.72 13.29 -6.22
C VAL A 430 0.82 12.99 -7.71
N ILE A 431 0.20 11.90 -8.16
CA ILE A 431 0.17 11.53 -9.58
C ILE A 431 -0.51 12.63 -10.40
N GLY A 432 -1.60 13.22 -9.90
CA GLY A 432 -2.28 14.33 -10.54
C GLY A 432 -1.37 15.56 -10.76
N VAL A 433 -0.55 15.90 -9.77
CA VAL A 433 0.47 16.98 -9.90
C VAL A 433 1.50 16.65 -10.97
N LEU A 434 2.01 15.42 -11.01
CA LEU A 434 2.99 14.98 -12.02
C LEU A 434 2.40 14.99 -13.44
N ASN A 435 1.16 14.56 -13.61
CA ASN A 435 0.44 14.60 -14.88
C ASN A 435 0.22 16.04 -15.34
N HIS A 436 -0.15 16.94 -14.42
CA HIS A 436 -0.29 18.35 -14.73
C HIS A 436 1.05 18.95 -15.20
N TRP A 437 2.16 18.66 -14.51
CA TRP A 437 3.48 19.12 -14.91
C TRP A 437 3.89 18.61 -16.30
N THR A 438 3.69 17.30 -16.55
CA THR A 438 3.94 16.69 -17.86
C THR A 438 3.16 17.41 -18.95
N THR A 439 1.89 17.75 -18.69
CA THR A 439 1.04 18.53 -19.61
C THR A 439 1.58 19.92 -19.87
N GLN A 440 2.09 20.63 -18.82
CA GLN A 440 2.70 21.94 -18.98
C GLN A 440 3.98 21.86 -19.84
N CYS A 441 4.79 20.82 -19.67
CA CYS A 441 5.97 20.61 -20.51
C CYS A 441 5.58 20.36 -21.99
N ASN A 442 4.54 19.59 -22.27
CA ASN A 442 4.05 19.39 -23.62
C ASN A 442 3.49 20.70 -24.20
N THR A 443 2.80 21.52 -23.41
CA THR A 443 2.33 22.85 -23.81
C THR A 443 3.49 23.78 -24.13
N LEU A 444 4.58 23.76 -23.34
CA LEU A 444 5.78 24.52 -23.62
C LEU A 444 6.36 24.18 -25.01
N VAL A 445 6.38 22.91 -25.40
CA VAL A 445 6.85 22.51 -26.73
C VAL A 445 6.01 23.14 -27.84
N GLU A 446 4.69 23.21 -27.68
CA GLU A 446 3.79 23.82 -28.69
C GLU A 446 3.97 25.35 -28.76
N VAL A 447 4.00 26.01 -27.60
CA VAL A 447 4.09 27.49 -27.53
C VAL A 447 5.47 27.98 -27.98
N ALA A 448 6.55 27.38 -27.51
CA ALA A 448 7.90 27.78 -27.87
C ALA A 448 8.26 27.41 -29.32
N ALA A 449 7.56 26.44 -29.90
CA ALA A 449 7.75 25.98 -31.28
C ALA A 449 9.24 25.77 -31.66
N PRO A 450 10.00 24.84 -31.01
CA PRO A 450 11.44 24.67 -31.22
C PRO A 450 11.85 24.49 -32.68
N TRP A 451 10.96 23.98 -33.52
CA TRP A 451 11.14 23.84 -35.00
C TRP A 451 11.15 25.18 -35.74
N LYS A 452 10.70 26.27 -35.09
CA LYS A 452 10.87 27.66 -35.58
C LYS A 452 12.15 28.26 -35.03
N LEU A 453 12.41 28.08 -33.71
CA LEU A 453 13.61 28.63 -33.05
C LEU A 453 14.91 28.16 -33.72
N VAL A 454 14.98 26.92 -34.15
CA VAL A 454 16.19 26.37 -34.81
C VAL A 454 16.51 27.03 -36.17
N LYS A 455 15.58 27.76 -36.79
CA LYS A 455 15.76 28.45 -38.07
C LYS A 455 16.29 29.87 -37.91
N ASP A 456 16.42 30.35 -36.70
CA ASP A 456 16.86 31.71 -36.36
C ASP A 456 18.03 31.62 -35.37
N ASP A 457 19.24 31.87 -35.85
CA ASP A 457 20.45 31.78 -35.05
C ASP A 457 20.44 32.77 -33.86
N SER A 458 19.73 33.90 -34.00
CA SER A 458 19.58 34.85 -32.91
C SER A 458 18.76 34.30 -31.73
N ARG A 459 17.96 33.26 -31.96
CA ARG A 459 17.12 32.57 -30.99
C ARG A 459 17.74 31.25 -30.48
N ALA A 460 19.03 31.02 -30.76
CA ALA A 460 19.73 29.80 -30.34
C ALA A 460 19.69 29.56 -28.82
N SER A 461 19.76 30.68 -28.03
CA SER A 461 19.65 30.62 -26.57
C SER A 461 18.27 30.19 -26.10
N ASP A 462 17.21 30.63 -26.78
CA ASP A 462 15.85 30.23 -26.44
C ASP A 462 15.61 28.73 -26.69
N LEU A 463 16.12 28.22 -27.82
CA LEU A 463 16.07 26.79 -28.12
C LEU A 463 16.80 25.95 -27.05
N ASN A 464 17.99 26.40 -26.62
CA ASN A 464 18.75 25.74 -25.56
C ASN A 464 17.97 25.73 -24.24
N ALA A 465 17.36 26.88 -23.86
CA ALA A 465 16.57 26.99 -22.66
C ALA A 465 15.36 26.05 -22.67
N VAL A 466 14.66 25.93 -23.81
CA VAL A 466 13.52 24.99 -23.94
C VAL A 466 13.98 23.56 -23.80
N LEU A 467 15.03 23.14 -24.52
CA LEU A 467 15.53 21.74 -24.46
C LEU A 467 16.03 21.39 -23.06
N TYR A 468 16.75 22.31 -22.40
CA TYR A 468 17.20 22.11 -21.02
C TYR A 468 16.02 21.95 -20.07
N CYS A 469 15.03 22.83 -20.17
CA CYS A 469 13.84 22.77 -19.33
C CYS A 469 13.10 21.42 -19.45
N LEU A 470 12.90 20.94 -20.66
CA LEU A 470 12.22 19.68 -20.91
C LEU A 470 13.01 18.48 -20.38
N ALA A 471 14.33 18.44 -20.63
CA ALA A 471 15.18 17.35 -20.17
C ALA A 471 15.32 17.32 -18.64
N GLU A 472 15.48 18.49 -18.01
CA GLU A 472 15.55 18.60 -16.56
C GLU A 472 14.21 18.27 -15.90
N SER A 473 13.08 18.71 -16.47
CA SER A 473 11.75 18.30 -16.02
C SER A 473 11.57 16.79 -16.08
N LEU A 474 11.96 16.14 -17.17
CA LEU A 474 11.88 14.69 -17.29
C LEU A 474 12.74 13.96 -16.24
N ARG A 475 13.94 14.47 -15.96
CA ARG A 475 14.79 13.94 -14.90
C ARG A 475 14.11 14.00 -13.53
N ILE A 476 13.52 15.14 -13.21
CA ILE A 476 12.84 15.33 -11.93
C ILE A 476 11.56 14.48 -11.87
N ILE A 477 10.74 14.48 -12.93
CA ILE A 477 9.54 13.63 -13.01
C ILE A 477 9.92 12.15 -12.80
N ALA A 478 11.04 11.68 -13.38
CA ALA A 478 11.49 10.30 -13.20
C ALA A 478 11.81 9.99 -11.73
N ILE A 479 12.46 10.92 -11.00
CA ILE A 479 12.70 10.75 -9.55
C ILE A 479 11.38 10.62 -8.80
N LEU A 480 10.42 11.48 -9.11
CA LEU A 480 9.17 11.60 -8.35
C LEU A 480 8.15 10.51 -8.65
N ILE A 481 8.15 9.99 -9.87
CA ILE A 481 7.25 8.90 -10.27
C ILE A 481 7.78 7.52 -9.88
N LEU A 482 9.06 7.41 -9.51
CA LEU A 482 9.73 6.15 -9.17
C LEU A 482 8.94 5.30 -8.15
N PRO A 483 8.37 5.86 -7.06
CA PRO A 483 7.61 5.05 -6.13
C PRO A 483 6.44 4.31 -6.79
N ALA A 484 5.73 4.97 -7.70
CA ALA A 484 4.58 4.39 -8.40
C ALA A 484 5.00 3.54 -9.61
N LEU A 485 5.94 4.03 -10.42
CA LEU A 485 6.36 3.44 -11.71
C LEU A 485 7.89 3.26 -11.77
N PRO A 486 8.46 2.32 -11.04
CA PRO A 486 9.91 2.15 -10.93
C PRO A 486 10.60 1.86 -12.27
N LYS A 487 10.04 0.99 -13.11
CA LYS A 487 10.62 0.64 -14.41
C LYS A 487 10.58 1.83 -15.39
N ALA A 488 9.49 2.59 -15.38
CA ALA A 488 9.37 3.78 -16.21
C ALA A 488 10.38 4.86 -15.79
N ALA A 489 10.56 5.08 -14.50
CA ALA A 489 11.57 6.00 -13.98
C ALA A 489 12.97 5.63 -14.47
N HIS A 490 13.36 4.36 -14.32
CA HIS A 490 14.64 3.87 -14.84
C HIS A 490 14.74 3.99 -16.36
N GLY A 491 13.67 3.68 -17.09
CA GLY A 491 13.63 3.84 -18.55
C GLY A 491 13.78 5.28 -19.02
N ILE A 492 13.30 6.27 -18.26
CA ILE A 492 13.54 7.70 -18.54
C ILE A 492 15.01 8.03 -18.28
N PHE A 493 15.61 7.58 -17.17
CA PHE A 493 17.02 7.81 -16.88
C PHE A 493 17.96 7.19 -17.92
N ASP A 494 17.67 5.96 -18.36
CA ASP A 494 18.45 5.29 -19.40
C ASP A 494 18.43 6.10 -20.70
N GLN A 495 17.27 6.62 -21.10
CA GLN A 495 17.13 7.42 -22.32
C GLN A 495 17.70 8.85 -22.18
N LEU A 496 17.69 9.40 -20.98
CA LEU A 496 18.38 10.66 -20.71
C LEU A 496 19.91 10.48 -20.62
N ASN A 497 20.46 9.26 -20.66
CA ASN A 497 21.86 8.94 -20.32
C ASN A 497 22.25 9.49 -18.93
N TRP A 498 21.31 9.59 -18.02
CA TRP A 498 21.57 9.98 -16.65
C TRP A 498 22.29 8.82 -15.94
N LYS A 499 23.62 8.95 -15.82
CA LYS A 499 24.43 7.95 -15.13
C LYS A 499 24.15 8.07 -13.63
N MET A 500 23.33 7.17 -13.16
CA MET A 500 23.20 6.95 -11.75
C MET A 500 24.43 6.22 -11.23
N GLU A 501 24.88 6.53 -10.01
CA GLU A 501 26.00 5.82 -9.39
C GLU A 501 25.70 4.31 -9.33
N PRO A 502 26.72 3.44 -9.47
CA PRO A 502 26.51 2.00 -9.41
C PRO A 502 25.85 1.58 -8.09
N GLU A 503 24.95 0.62 -8.17
CA GLU A 503 24.20 0.09 -7.03
C GLU A 503 25.11 -0.21 -5.84
N LEU A 504 24.81 0.41 -4.72
CA LEU A 504 25.18 -0.14 -3.43
C LEU A 504 24.37 -1.43 -3.30
N ALA A 505 25.05 -2.56 -3.29
CA ALA A 505 24.46 -3.90 -3.33
C ALA A 505 23.18 -4.01 -2.50
N GLY A 506 22.04 -4.31 -3.15
CA GLY A 506 20.75 -4.51 -2.52
C GLY A 506 19.93 -3.25 -2.20
N LYS A 507 20.37 -2.03 -2.52
CA LYS A 507 19.59 -0.79 -2.36
C LYS A 507 19.15 -0.26 -3.72
N GLU A 508 17.84 -0.08 -3.90
CA GLU A 508 17.24 0.38 -5.16
C GLU A 508 17.54 1.83 -5.51
N ALA A 509 17.69 2.69 -4.51
CA ALA A 509 17.79 4.13 -4.71
C ALA A 509 19.24 4.56 -4.96
N ARG A 510 19.55 4.82 -6.19
CA ARG A 510 20.79 5.48 -6.63
C ARG A 510 20.72 6.99 -6.52
N PHE A 511 19.62 7.53 -6.05
CA PHE A 511 19.30 8.94 -5.90
C PHE A 511 18.31 9.11 -4.76
N SER A 512 18.25 10.32 -4.23
CA SER A 512 17.33 10.71 -3.18
C SER A 512 16.35 11.76 -3.68
N LEU A 513 15.35 12.07 -2.86
CA LEU A 513 14.43 13.17 -3.14
C LEU A 513 15.18 14.52 -3.28
N ALA A 514 16.32 14.71 -2.61
CA ALA A 514 17.16 15.89 -2.75
C ALA A 514 17.74 16.05 -4.18
N ASP A 515 17.84 14.95 -4.95
CA ASP A 515 18.27 15.00 -6.35
C ASP A 515 17.18 15.55 -7.28
N ALA A 516 15.93 15.67 -6.82
CA ALA A 516 14.86 16.32 -7.57
C ALA A 516 14.98 17.86 -7.60
N GLU A 517 16.00 18.42 -6.97
CA GLU A 517 16.30 19.85 -7.06
C GLU A 517 16.60 20.26 -8.51
N TRP A 518 16.10 21.43 -8.90
CA TRP A 518 16.30 22.00 -10.23
C TRP A 518 17.75 22.40 -10.51
N GLY A 519 18.19 22.19 -11.74
CA GLY A 519 19.51 22.65 -12.19
C GLY A 519 20.62 21.63 -12.02
N LYS A 520 20.29 20.36 -11.74
CA LYS A 520 21.29 19.30 -11.59
C LYS A 520 21.67 18.59 -12.88
N LEU A 521 20.95 18.79 -13.98
CA LEU A 521 21.39 18.30 -15.29
C LEU A 521 22.62 19.12 -15.74
N PRO A 522 23.79 18.50 -15.97
CA PRO A 522 25.01 19.25 -16.34
C PRO A 522 24.86 20.03 -17.65
N ASP A 523 25.52 21.19 -17.75
CA ASP A 523 25.66 21.89 -19.03
C ASP A 523 26.38 21.01 -20.06
N GLY A 524 25.84 20.93 -21.26
CA GLY A 524 26.39 20.09 -22.33
C GLY A 524 26.08 18.60 -22.18
N HIS A 525 25.17 18.23 -21.29
CA HIS A 525 24.75 16.83 -21.12
C HIS A 525 24.24 16.23 -22.42
N ILE A 526 24.67 15.00 -22.73
CA ILE A 526 24.28 14.28 -23.95
C ILE A 526 23.20 13.26 -23.62
N VAL A 527 22.00 13.47 -24.16
CA VAL A 527 20.88 12.53 -24.02
C VAL A 527 20.96 11.41 -25.08
N GLY A 528 20.32 10.27 -24.78
CA GLY A 528 20.26 9.12 -25.66
C GLY A 528 19.24 9.28 -26.80
N LYS A 529 19.06 8.18 -27.53
CA LYS A 529 18.03 8.10 -28.58
C LYS A 529 16.69 7.71 -27.97
N PRO A 530 15.58 8.27 -28.46
CA PRO A 530 14.26 7.91 -27.96
C PRO A 530 13.89 6.47 -28.33
N THR A 531 13.36 5.76 -27.35
CA THR A 531 12.69 4.46 -27.54
C THR A 531 11.31 4.52 -26.88
N PRO A 532 10.28 3.85 -27.44
CA PRO A 532 8.95 3.87 -26.84
C PRO A 532 8.99 3.35 -25.39
N LEU A 533 8.66 4.21 -24.42
CA LEU A 533 8.60 3.83 -23.02
C LEU A 533 7.24 3.21 -22.67
N PHE A 534 6.17 3.77 -23.23
CA PHE A 534 4.80 3.31 -23.06
C PHE A 534 4.16 3.06 -24.44
N PRO A 535 4.25 1.82 -24.97
CA PRO A 535 3.54 1.47 -26.18
C PRO A 535 2.02 1.66 -25.98
N ARG A 536 1.35 2.29 -26.94
CA ARG A 536 -0.08 2.51 -26.85
C ARG A 536 -0.83 1.17 -26.83
N ILE A 537 -1.79 1.04 -25.92
CA ILE A 537 -2.69 -0.09 -25.86
C ILE A 537 -3.78 0.13 -26.91
N GLU A 538 -3.87 -0.77 -27.91
CA GLU A 538 -4.92 -0.72 -28.92
C GLU A 538 -6.24 -1.25 -28.34
N THR A 539 -7.30 -0.46 -28.49
CA THR A 539 -8.67 -0.92 -28.20
C THR A 539 -9.24 -1.54 -29.46
N SER A 540 -9.65 -2.82 -29.39
CA SER A 540 -10.44 -3.40 -30.47
C SER A 540 -11.75 -2.62 -30.62
N PRO A 541 -12.24 -2.40 -31.86
CA PRO A 541 -13.50 -1.67 -32.08
C PRO A 541 -14.76 -2.37 -31.55
N GLU A 542 -14.63 -3.57 -30.98
CA GLU A 542 -15.69 -4.40 -30.43
C GLU A 542 -15.48 -4.58 -28.91
N GLY A 543 -15.98 -3.61 -28.12
CA GLY A 543 -16.01 -3.69 -26.66
C GLY A 543 -16.86 -2.59 -26.07
#